data_b24ade19482d9e9ccc70e28a40fb05ee
#
_entry.id   b24ade19482d9e9ccc70e28a40fb05ee
#
_cell.length_a   1.000
_cell.length_b   1.000
_cell.length_c   1.000
_cell.angle_alpha   90.00
_cell.angle_beta   90.00
_cell.angle_gamma   90.00
#
_symmetry.space_group_name_H-M   'P 1'
#
loop_
_entity.id
_entity.type
_entity.pdbx_description
1 polymer ?
#
loop_
_entity_poly.entity_id
_entity_poly.type
_entity_poly.pdbx_seq_one_letter_code
_entity_poly.pdbx_strand_id
1 'polypeptide(L)'
;MFVARSIIENTLVPHTAFREASTRLKQCFEYAEGAAEPICMAVLGESRTGKSRVLEECYAEHPSRRDADGLTVPILYVKTPSKPTVKGLAALMLQAIGDPRWHAGSEIEKTNRLRTLMRNANTKMVMIDEFQHFYD
;
A
#
# COMPACT_ATOMS: atom_id res chain seq x y z
N MET A 1 -0.38 -14.27 -1.99
CA MET A 1 1.02 -13.84 -1.85
C MET A 1 1.23 -12.53 -2.56
N PHE A 2 2.05 -11.67 -2.00
CA PHE A 2 2.30 -10.37 -2.59
C PHE A 2 3.55 -10.38 -3.45
N VAL A 3 3.51 -9.66 -4.56
CA VAL A 3 4.70 -9.33 -5.31
C VAL A 3 5.12 -7.93 -4.87
N ALA A 4 6.22 -7.86 -4.13
CA ALA A 4 6.75 -6.58 -3.67
C ALA A 4 7.60 -5.97 -4.78
N ARG A 5 7.33 -4.71 -5.10
CA ARG A 5 8.14 -3.96 -6.06
C ARG A 5 8.45 -2.58 -5.50
N SER A 6 9.71 -2.23 -5.58
CA SER A 6 10.12 -0.86 -5.32
C SER A 6 9.99 -0.06 -6.61
N ILE A 7 9.17 0.99 -6.59
CA ILE A 7 8.96 1.81 -7.79
C ILE A 7 9.78 3.07 -7.75
N ILE A 8 9.82 3.70 -6.60
CA ILE A 8 10.54 4.95 -6.43
C ILE A 8 11.62 4.70 -5.42
N GLU A 9 12.82 4.73 -5.90
CA GLU A 9 13.95 4.61 -5.03
C GLU A 9 14.39 5.99 -4.58
N ASN A 10 15.10 6.03 -3.60
CA ASN A 10 15.91 6.97 -2.87
C ASN A 10 16.41 8.18 -3.67
N THR A 11 15.53 8.91 -4.32
CA THR A 11 15.89 10.01 -5.20
C THR A 11 15.10 11.25 -4.84
N LEU A 12 15.76 12.39 -4.90
CA LEU A 12 15.05 13.65 -5.01
C LEU A 12 14.20 13.59 -6.27
N VAL A 13 12.93 13.94 -6.17
CA VAL A 13 12.04 13.87 -7.30
C VAL A 13 11.91 15.27 -7.92
N PRO A 14 12.71 15.61 -8.94
CA PRO A 14 12.49 16.83 -9.70
C PRO A 14 11.16 16.70 -10.46
N HIS A 15 10.64 17.79 -10.95
CA HIS A 15 9.31 17.85 -11.54
C HIS A 15 9.06 16.79 -12.63
N THR A 16 10.06 16.51 -13.46
CA THR A 16 9.98 15.49 -14.50
C THR A 16 9.90 14.08 -13.93
N ALA A 17 10.69 13.81 -12.88
CA ALA A 17 10.65 12.49 -12.23
C ALA A 17 9.33 12.25 -11.51
N PHE A 18 8.68 13.30 -11.02
CA PHE A 18 7.34 13.19 -10.44
C PHE A 18 6.34 12.67 -11.48
N ARG A 19 6.38 13.21 -12.70
CA ARG A 19 5.50 12.75 -13.78
C ARG A 19 5.77 11.31 -14.17
N GLU A 20 7.04 10.93 -14.27
CA GLU A 20 7.41 9.56 -14.59
C GLU A 20 6.93 8.60 -13.51
N ALA A 21 7.12 8.95 -12.25
CA ALA A 21 6.68 8.12 -11.13
C ALA A 21 5.15 7.98 -11.14
N SER A 22 4.43 9.05 -11.36
CA SER A 22 2.98 9.04 -11.45
C SER A 22 2.49 8.14 -12.59
N THR A 23 3.14 8.23 -13.75
CA THR A 23 2.80 7.39 -14.91
C THR A 23 3.05 5.92 -14.61
N ARG A 24 4.18 5.60 -13.99
CA ARG A 24 4.52 4.21 -13.62
C ARG A 24 3.53 3.64 -12.61
N LEU A 25 3.12 4.44 -11.64
CA LEU A 25 2.12 4.01 -10.67
C LEU A 25 0.79 3.67 -11.34
N LYS A 26 0.36 4.52 -12.25
CA LYS A 26 -0.87 4.26 -13.01
C LYS A 26 -0.77 2.98 -13.82
N GLN A 27 0.35 2.76 -14.49
CA GLN A 27 0.59 1.54 -15.26
C GLN A 27 0.58 0.30 -14.36
N CYS A 28 1.20 0.39 -13.19
CA CYS A 28 1.21 -0.70 -12.23
C CYS A 28 -0.20 -1.00 -11.71
N PHE A 29 -0.99 0.01 -11.46
CA PHE A 29 -2.36 -0.19 -11.01
C PHE A 29 -3.20 -0.85 -12.11
N GLU A 30 -3.07 -0.40 -13.35
CA GLU A 30 -3.76 -1.02 -14.48
C GLU A 30 -3.40 -2.48 -14.64
N TYR A 31 -2.10 -2.80 -14.50
CA TYR A 31 -1.65 -4.18 -14.51
C TYR A 31 -2.26 -4.97 -13.35
N ALA A 32 -2.31 -4.38 -12.17
CA ALA A 32 -2.83 -5.02 -10.97
C ALA A 32 -4.33 -5.32 -11.08
N GLU A 33 -5.09 -4.51 -11.80
CA GLU A 33 -6.51 -4.75 -12.01
C GLU A 33 -6.79 -6.08 -12.70
N GLY A 34 -5.87 -6.52 -13.56
CA GLY A 34 -5.99 -7.80 -14.25
C GLY A 34 -5.33 -8.97 -13.53
N ALA A 35 -4.66 -8.72 -12.41
CA ALA A 35 -3.93 -9.74 -11.67
C ALA A 35 -4.83 -10.49 -10.69
N ALA A 36 -4.50 -11.76 -10.45
CA ALA A 36 -5.25 -12.60 -9.50
C ALA A 36 -5.02 -12.18 -8.06
N GLU A 37 -3.85 -11.60 -7.75
CA GLU A 37 -3.49 -11.17 -6.40
C GLU A 37 -3.01 -9.72 -6.40
N PRO A 38 -3.13 -9.01 -5.27
CA PRO A 38 -2.68 -7.63 -5.16
C PRO A 38 -1.17 -7.49 -5.42
N ILE A 39 -0.79 -6.37 -6.00
CA ILE A 39 0.61 -6.01 -6.15
C ILE A 39 1.00 -5.14 -4.97
N CYS A 40 2.06 -5.52 -4.28
CA CYS A 40 2.60 -4.76 -3.17
C CYS A 40 3.69 -3.81 -3.67
N MET A 41 3.56 -2.53 -3.34
CA MET A 41 4.48 -1.49 -3.75
C MET A 41 5.15 -0.89 -2.52
N ALA A 42 6.46 -1.03 -2.43
CA ALA A 42 7.23 -0.42 -1.36
C ALA A 42 7.95 0.83 -1.89
N VAL A 43 7.84 1.92 -1.16
CA VAL A 43 8.48 3.18 -1.53
C VAL A 43 9.56 3.50 -0.52
N LEU A 44 10.78 3.65 -1.02
CA LEU A 44 11.97 3.94 -0.22
C LEU A 44 12.39 5.38 -0.39
N GLY A 45 13.04 5.92 0.65
CA GLY A 45 13.64 7.24 0.64
C GLY A 45 13.02 8.19 1.63
N GLU A 46 13.63 9.36 1.76
CA GLU A 46 13.20 10.35 2.73
C GLU A 46 11.85 10.98 2.38
N SER A 47 11.09 11.32 3.41
CA SER A 47 9.74 11.85 3.28
C SER A 47 9.66 13.19 2.55
N ARG A 48 10.77 13.92 2.45
CA ARG A 48 10.80 15.26 1.82
C ARG A 48 11.06 15.24 0.31
N THR A 49 11.07 14.07 -0.30
CA THR A 49 11.43 13.95 -1.72
C THR A 49 10.25 14.04 -2.68
N GLY A 50 9.04 14.22 -2.17
CA GLY A 50 7.82 14.24 -2.99
C GLY A 50 7.21 12.89 -3.28
N LYS A 51 7.82 11.80 -2.80
CA LYS A 51 7.31 10.44 -3.02
C LYS A 51 5.91 10.23 -2.44
N SER A 52 5.71 10.68 -1.21
CA SER A 52 4.41 10.54 -0.54
C SER A 52 3.32 11.24 -1.32
N ARG A 53 3.62 12.37 -1.92
CA ARG A 53 2.67 13.11 -2.74
C ARG A 53 2.25 12.32 -3.98
N VAL A 54 3.21 11.67 -4.64
CA VAL A 54 2.91 10.83 -5.80
C VAL A 54 1.97 9.69 -5.40
N LEU A 55 2.26 9.03 -4.28
CA LEU A 55 1.43 7.95 -3.76
C LEU A 55 0.03 8.45 -3.37
N GLU A 56 -0.02 9.58 -2.68
CA GLU A 56 -1.29 10.17 -2.24
C GLU A 56 -2.19 10.55 -3.42
N GLU A 57 -1.62 11.09 -4.48
CA GLU A 57 -2.37 11.43 -5.68
C GLU A 57 -2.93 10.19 -6.36
N CYS A 58 -2.12 9.14 -6.48
CA CYS A 58 -2.58 7.87 -7.04
C CYS A 58 -3.68 7.24 -6.18
N TYR A 59 -3.49 7.28 -4.87
CA TYR A 59 -4.48 6.77 -3.93
C TYR A 59 -5.80 7.53 -4.05
N ALA A 60 -5.75 8.84 -4.18
CA ALA A 60 -6.94 9.68 -4.31
C ALA A 60 -7.73 9.42 -5.58
N GLU A 61 -7.09 8.94 -6.63
CA GLU A 61 -7.76 8.58 -7.89
C GLU A 61 -8.54 7.26 -7.77
N HIS A 62 -8.28 6.46 -6.74
CA HIS A 62 -8.90 5.16 -6.54
C HIS A 62 -9.43 5.04 -5.11
N PRO A 63 -10.42 5.84 -4.74
CA PRO A 63 -10.91 5.88 -3.36
C PRO A 63 -11.63 4.59 -2.97
N SER A 64 -11.58 4.30 -1.68
CA SER A 64 -12.39 3.23 -1.12
C SER A 64 -13.86 3.62 -1.18
N ARG A 65 -14.72 2.63 -1.35
CA ARG A 65 -16.17 2.86 -1.40
C ARG A 65 -16.91 1.72 -0.72
N ARG A 66 -18.07 2.04 -0.22
CA ARG A 66 -18.98 1.03 0.34
C ARG A 66 -20.33 1.15 -0.37
N ASP A 67 -20.82 0.05 -0.87
CA ASP A 67 -22.11 -0.01 -1.55
C ASP A 67 -22.87 -1.26 -1.10
N ALA A 68 -23.94 -1.61 -1.80
CA ALA A 68 -24.78 -2.77 -1.47
C ALA A 68 -23.99 -4.09 -1.50
N ASP A 69 -22.94 -4.17 -2.30
CA ASP A 69 -22.12 -5.38 -2.43
C ASP A 69 -20.99 -5.43 -1.38
N GLY A 70 -20.83 -4.39 -0.59
CA GLY A 70 -19.86 -4.33 0.48
C GLY A 70 -18.78 -3.26 0.28
N LEU A 71 -17.66 -3.45 0.97
CA LEU A 71 -16.54 -2.53 0.95
C LEU A 71 -15.58 -2.88 -0.19
N THR A 72 -15.21 -1.88 -0.98
CA THR A 72 -14.17 -2.00 -2.00
C THR A 72 -13.02 -1.07 -1.63
N VAL A 73 -11.80 -1.60 -1.55
CA VAL A 73 -10.58 -0.86 -1.24
C VAL A 73 -9.57 -1.12 -2.36
N PRO A 74 -9.62 -0.36 -3.46
CA PRO A 74 -8.72 -0.62 -4.60
C PRO A 74 -7.25 -0.52 -4.23
N ILE A 75 -6.89 0.46 -3.41
CA ILE A 75 -5.52 0.66 -2.95
C ILE A 75 -5.52 0.73 -1.43
N LEU A 76 -4.68 -0.10 -0.82
CA LEU A 76 -4.42 -0.04 0.62
C LEU A 76 -3.11 0.73 0.83
N TYR A 77 -3.19 1.87 1.48
CA TYR A 77 -2.05 2.76 1.70
C TYR A 77 -1.72 2.81 3.18
N VAL A 78 -0.46 2.53 3.52
CA VAL A 78 0.04 2.64 4.89
C VAL A 78 1.41 3.30 4.90
N LYS A 79 1.73 3.95 6.02
CA LYS A 79 3.06 4.48 6.27
C LYS A 79 3.75 3.63 7.32
N THR A 80 4.98 3.23 7.02
CA THR A 80 5.78 2.45 7.97
C THR A 80 6.19 3.34 9.14
N PRO A 81 5.92 2.94 10.39
CA PRO A 81 6.35 3.72 11.55
C PRO A 81 7.85 3.60 11.78
N SER A 82 8.39 4.47 12.61
CA SER A 82 9.77 4.30 13.08
C SER A 82 9.85 3.03 13.93
N LYS A 83 10.97 2.29 13.82
CA LYS A 83 11.18 0.99 14.47
C LYS A 83 10.07 -0.02 14.16
N PRO A 84 9.84 -0.31 12.88
CA PRO A 84 8.72 -1.17 12.48
C PRO A 84 9.01 -2.64 12.75
N THR A 85 7.91 -3.40 12.90
CA THR A 85 7.96 -4.86 12.89
C THR A 85 6.97 -5.36 11.83
N VAL A 86 7.17 -6.58 11.37
CA VAL A 86 6.24 -7.19 10.40
C VAL A 86 4.85 -7.29 11.01
N LYS A 87 4.76 -7.72 12.26
CA LYS A 87 3.47 -7.80 12.98
C LYS A 87 2.81 -6.43 13.11
N GLY A 88 3.60 -5.40 13.42
CA GLY A 88 3.10 -4.03 13.53
C GLY A 88 2.61 -3.49 12.20
N LEU A 89 3.32 -3.77 11.11
CA LEU A 89 2.89 -3.35 9.79
C LEU A 89 1.58 -4.04 9.40
N ALA A 90 1.46 -5.35 9.67
CA ALA A 90 0.22 -6.07 9.42
C ALA A 90 -0.95 -5.48 10.20
N ALA A 91 -0.72 -5.08 11.46
CA ALA A 91 -1.74 -4.43 12.27
C ALA A 91 -2.18 -3.10 11.66
N LEU A 92 -1.23 -2.28 11.18
CA LEU A 92 -1.56 -1.03 10.51
C LEU A 92 -2.37 -1.24 9.23
N MET A 93 -2.02 -2.25 8.46
CA MET A 93 -2.76 -2.59 7.25
C MET A 93 -4.18 -3.05 7.58
N LEU A 94 -4.35 -3.85 8.62
CA LEU A 94 -5.67 -4.26 9.08
C LEU A 94 -6.50 -3.07 9.55
N GLN A 95 -5.88 -2.15 10.27
CA GLN A 95 -6.55 -0.92 10.70
C GLN A 95 -6.98 -0.08 9.49
N ALA A 96 -6.11 0.04 8.49
CA ALA A 96 -6.38 0.82 7.29
C ALA A 96 -7.52 0.23 6.46
N ILE A 97 -7.66 -1.10 6.43
CA ILE A 97 -8.74 -1.74 5.67
C ILE A 97 -10.06 -1.78 6.46
N GLY A 98 -10.02 -1.34 7.72
CA GLY A 98 -11.23 -1.22 8.52
C GLY A 98 -11.56 -2.40 9.41
N ASP A 99 -10.57 -3.24 9.72
CA ASP A 99 -10.78 -4.36 10.65
C ASP A 99 -10.88 -3.82 12.08
N PRO A 100 -12.03 -4.00 12.76
CA PRO A 100 -12.16 -3.52 14.14
C PRO A 100 -11.27 -4.30 15.13
N ARG A 101 -10.78 -5.46 14.72
CA ARG A 101 -9.90 -6.30 15.54
C ARG A 101 -8.46 -6.27 15.05
N TRP A 102 -8.03 -5.16 14.45
CA TRP A 102 -6.70 -5.02 13.85
C TRP A 102 -5.56 -5.35 14.81
N HIS A 103 -5.75 -5.15 16.11
CA HIS A 103 -4.73 -5.38 17.15
C HIS A 103 -4.68 -6.83 17.63
N ALA A 104 -5.65 -7.65 17.30
CA ALA A 104 -5.76 -9.00 17.83
C ALA A 104 -5.05 -10.04 16.96
N GLY A 105 -4.46 -11.04 17.62
CA GLY A 105 -3.89 -12.20 16.95
C GLY A 105 -2.37 -12.14 16.77
N SER A 106 -1.81 -13.28 16.39
CA SER A 106 -0.39 -13.43 16.08
C SER A 106 -0.08 -12.82 14.72
N GLU A 107 1.20 -12.75 14.38
CA GLU A 107 1.63 -12.30 13.05
C GLU A 107 0.98 -13.13 11.95
N ILE A 108 0.97 -14.45 12.10
CA ILE A 108 0.38 -15.35 11.11
C ILE A 108 -1.13 -15.14 10.99
N GLU A 109 -1.81 -15.01 12.12
CA GLU A 109 -3.26 -14.79 12.14
C GLU A 109 -3.62 -13.45 11.49
N LYS A 110 -2.85 -12.40 11.81
CA LYS A 110 -3.05 -11.08 11.21
C LYS A 110 -2.84 -11.11 9.70
N THR A 111 -1.79 -11.78 9.24
CA THR A 111 -1.46 -11.89 7.83
C THR A 111 -2.55 -12.63 7.07
N ASN A 112 -3.04 -13.75 7.62
CA ASN A 112 -4.11 -14.52 6.99
C ASN A 112 -5.41 -13.73 6.91
N ARG A 113 -5.75 -13.03 7.99
CA ARG A 113 -6.97 -12.21 8.04
C ARG A 113 -6.88 -11.06 7.05
N LEU A 114 -5.71 -10.41 6.97
CA LEU A 114 -5.47 -9.32 6.03
C LEU A 114 -5.65 -9.79 4.59
N ARG A 115 -5.10 -10.94 4.26
CA ARG A 115 -5.23 -11.52 2.92
C ARG A 115 -6.69 -11.75 2.56
N THR A 116 -7.46 -12.29 3.48
CA THR A 116 -8.89 -12.53 3.28
C THR A 116 -9.65 -11.22 3.08
N LEU A 117 -9.38 -10.24 3.92
CA LEU A 117 -10.06 -8.93 3.84
C LEU A 117 -9.72 -8.19 2.55
N MET A 118 -8.47 -8.24 2.12
CA MET A 118 -8.08 -7.62 0.85
C MET A 118 -8.76 -8.30 -0.35
N ARG A 119 -8.86 -9.62 -0.30
CA ARG A 119 -9.56 -10.37 -1.34
C ARG A 119 -11.03 -9.98 -1.39
N ASN A 120 -11.68 -9.91 -0.24
CA ASN A 120 -13.10 -9.55 -0.15
C ASN A 120 -13.34 -8.10 -0.55
N ALA A 121 -12.38 -7.21 -0.30
CA ALA A 121 -12.47 -5.81 -0.67
C ALA A 121 -11.95 -5.53 -2.09
N ASN A 122 -11.60 -6.58 -2.82
CA ASN A 122 -11.09 -6.49 -4.19
C ASN A 122 -9.90 -5.54 -4.31
N THR A 123 -9.01 -5.57 -3.30
CA THR A 123 -7.81 -4.74 -3.28
C THR A 123 -6.85 -5.17 -4.39
N LYS A 124 -6.38 -4.20 -5.16
CA LYS A 124 -5.49 -4.46 -6.30
C LYS A 124 -4.05 -4.08 -6.01
N MET A 125 -3.84 -3.12 -5.12
CA MET A 125 -2.51 -2.63 -4.84
C MET A 125 -2.36 -2.31 -3.36
N VAL A 126 -1.18 -2.59 -2.82
CA VAL A 126 -0.79 -2.16 -1.46
C VAL A 126 0.39 -1.21 -1.60
N MET A 127 0.24 0.00 -1.09
CA MET A 127 1.30 0.99 -1.06
C MET A 127 1.87 1.10 0.34
N ILE A 128 3.17 0.90 0.48
CA ILE A 128 3.87 1.00 1.76
C ILE A 128 4.86 2.17 1.67
N ASP A 129 4.50 3.27 2.28
CA ASP A 129 5.34 4.47 2.32
C ASP A 129 6.33 4.38 3.48
N GLU A 130 7.45 5.10 3.37
CA GLU A 130 8.49 5.13 4.40
C GLU A 130 9.07 3.74 4.70
N PHE A 131 9.11 2.87 3.71
CA PHE A 131 9.56 1.48 3.88
C PHE A 131 11.01 1.39 4.34
N GLN A 132 11.81 2.43 4.10
CA GLN A 132 13.20 2.48 4.55
C GLN A 132 13.35 2.33 6.06
N HIS A 133 12.32 2.60 6.84
CA HIS A 133 12.37 2.43 8.30
C HIS A 133 12.65 0.99 8.72
N PHE A 134 12.44 0.01 7.83
CA PHE A 134 12.85 -1.36 8.09
C PHE A 134 14.38 -1.55 8.04
N TYR A 135 15.09 -0.60 7.42
CA TYR A 135 16.55 -0.68 7.23
C TYR A 135 17.32 0.30 8.10
N ASP A 136 16.65 1.16 8.83
CA ASP A 136 17.29 2.18 9.68
C ASP A 136 17.85 1.59 10.98
#